data_9970310fca24f95678cc09a578dd3d1e
#
_entry.id   9970310fca24f95678cc09a578dd3d1e
#
_cell.length_a   1.000
_cell.length_b   1.000
_cell.length_c   1.000
_cell.angle_alpha   90.00
_cell.angle_beta   90.00
_cell.angle_gamma   90.00
#
_symmetry.space_group_name_H-M   'P 1'
#
loop_
_entity.id
_entity.type
_entity.pdbx_description
1 polymer ?
#
loop_
_entity_poly.entity_id
_entity_poly.type
_entity_poly.pdbx_seq_one_letter_code
_entity_poly.pdbx_strand_id
1 'polypeptide(L)'
;MGVVAILLSASALGMAAGKFYIVGMGTAPDLITVRGVEVIKSADIILLEQPSELEYWKQFIGDKEVFYCPHGSRVGLGLDPKEVKDPDIRAIVERNAKQRQEAVDRIKKEVEAGKIVAALEGGDPMIYGTTFYLEMLPKNFPSEIVPGIGAFQAVTAAVKKSPVFGYDTNSVIISMDDFTGRKDINEKLMATQTSMIFYTMGLNYPRLFEQLNKHYPASTPVAVVSYAGERDKQQIVRSTVGRFLRDVDYKKLPNDAHTVLVGKFLEGGQARIDALLGAKKQVERVHGATPTAK
;
A
#
# COMPACT_ATOMS: atom_id res chain seq x y z
N MET A 1 -35.10 -63.25 16.00
CA MET A 1 -33.68 -62.84 16.03
C MET A 1 -33.49 -61.67 15.06
N GLY A 2 -33.53 -60.46 15.56
CA GLY A 2 -33.34 -59.26 14.74
C GLY A 2 -31.92 -58.77 14.93
N VAL A 3 -31.17 -58.66 13.83
CA VAL A 3 -29.83 -58.07 13.84
C VAL A 3 -29.97 -56.56 13.67
N VAL A 4 -29.62 -55.84 14.73
CA VAL A 4 -29.50 -54.35 14.69
C VAL A 4 -28.13 -54.03 14.10
N ALA A 5 -28.11 -53.49 12.88
CA ALA A 5 -26.91 -52.94 12.24
C ALA A 5 -26.66 -51.54 12.83
N ILE A 6 -25.62 -51.35 13.64
CA ILE A 6 -25.15 -50.08 14.09
C ILE A 6 -24.32 -49.44 12.96
N LEU A 7 -24.92 -48.47 12.27
CA LEU A 7 -24.18 -47.60 11.37
C LEU A 7 -23.31 -46.64 12.21
N LEU A 8 -22.02 -46.92 12.28
CA LEU A 8 -21.01 -46.00 12.74
C LEU A 8 -20.86 -44.89 11.68
N SER A 9 -21.48 -43.75 11.89
CA SER A 9 -21.18 -42.53 11.15
C SER A 9 -19.78 -42.06 11.58
N ALA A 10 -18.80 -42.29 10.73
CA ALA A 10 -17.51 -41.64 10.86
C ALA A 10 -17.74 -40.13 10.74
N SER A 11 -17.73 -39.42 11.87
CA SER A 11 -17.62 -37.99 11.88
C SER A 11 -16.30 -37.63 11.20
N ALA A 12 -16.38 -37.14 9.94
CA ALA A 12 -15.26 -36.47 9.33
C ALA A 12 -14.94 -35.29 10.27
N LEU A 13 -13.84 -35.38 11.02
CA LEU A 13 -13.25 -34.22 11.66
C LEU A 13 -13.06 -33.20 10.55
N GLY A 14 -13.87 -32.13 10.55
CA GLY A 14 -13.75 -31.05 9.60
C GLY A 14 -12.35 -30.47 9.75
N MET A 15 -11.45 -30.81 8.85
CA MET A 15 -10.20 -30.09 8.70
C MET A 15 -10.60 -28.64 8.48
N ALA A 16 -10.04 -27.73 9.28
CA ALA A 16 -10.23 -26.30 9.06
C ALA A 16 -9.88 -26.01 7.59
N ALA A 17 -10.80 -25.37 6.87
CA ALA A 17 -10.57 -25.08 5.46
C ALA A 17 -9.33 -24.18 5.36
N GLY A 18 -8.36 -24.59 4.55
CA GLY A 18 -7.16 -23.79 4.30
C GLY A 18 -7.52 -22.43 3.71
N LYS A 19 -6.68 -21.45 3.94
CA LYS A 19 -6.94 -20.09 3.46
C LYS A 19 -5.65 -19.35 3.13
N PHE A 20 -5.71 -18.50 2.11
CA PHE A 20 -4.64 -17.58 1.74
C PHE A 20 -4.93 -16.18 2.26
N TYR A 21 -3.95 -15.57 2.90
CA TYR A 21 -4.02 -14.20 3.35
C TYR A 21 -2.93 -13.36 2.70
N ILE A 22 -3.25 -12.10 2.37
CA ILE A 22 -2.27 -11.05 2.13
C ILE A 22 -2.38 -10.10 3.32
N VAL A 23 -1.31 -9.95 4.08
CA VAL A 23 -1.30 -9.23 5.36
C VAL A 23 -0.46 -7.97 5.25
N GLY A 24 -1.09 -6.82 5.38
CA GLY A 24 -0.40 -5.54 5.51
C GLY A 24 0.30 -5.42 6.86
N MET A 25 1.62 -5.29 6.81
CA MET A 25 2.51 -5.29 7.98
C MET A 25 2.66 -3.92 8.63
N GLY A 26 2.08 -2.87 8.03
CA GLY A 26 2.40 -1.51 8.45
C GLY A 26 3.77 -1.04 7.95
N THR A 27 4.08 0.23 8.19
CA THR A 27 5.38 0.81 7.83
C THR A 27 6.46 0.59 8.89
N ALA A 28 6.10 0.02 10.03
CA ALA A 28 7.01 -0.33 11.11
C ALA A 28 6.44 -1.50 11.93
N PRO A 29 7.28 -2.26 12.66
CA PRO A 29 6.83 -3.45 13.39
C PRO A 29 5.75 -3.19 14.46
N ASP A 30 5.68 -2.00 15.04
CA ASP A 30 4.65 -1.62 16.02
C ASP A 30 3.40 -0.98 15.36
N LEU A 31 3.34 -0.93 14.04
CA LEU A 31 2.19 -0.45 13.27
C LEU A 31 1.42 -1.58 12.57
N ILE A 32 1.74 -2.83 12.85
CA ILE A 32 0.94 -3.97 12.39
C ILE A 32 -0.42 -3.96 13.08
N THR A 33 -1.46 -4.36 12.35
CA THR A 33 -2.80 -4.46 12.94
C THR A 33 -2.93 -5.68 13.84
N VAL A 34 -3.82 -5.62 14.85
CA VAL A 34 -4.13 -6.78 15.72
C VAL A 34 -4.53 -7.99 14.89
N ARG A 35 -5.39 -7.81 13.87
CA ARG A 35 -5.78 -8.89 12.95
C ARG A 35 -4.58 -9.45 12.18
N GLY A 36 -3.64 -8.59 11.73
CA GLY A 36 -2.41 -9.03 11.08
C GLY A 36 -1.60 -9.97 11.96
N VAL A 37 -1.42 -9.61 13.23
CA VAL A 37 -0.74 -10.47 14.21
C VAL A 37 -1.47 -11.80 14.42
N GLU A 38 -2.79 -11.79 14.53
CA GLU A 38 -3.60 -13.00 14.69
C GLU A 38 -3.48 -13.93 13.50
N VAL A 39 -3.55 -13.40 12.29
CA VAL A 39 -3.38 -14.18 11.05
C VAL A 39 -1.98 -14.78 10.97
N ILE A 40 -0.93 -14.00 11.23
CA ILE A 40 0.44 -14.52 11.20
C ILE A 40 0.64 -15.64 12.24
N LYS A 41 0.08 -15.49 13.44
CA LYS A 41 0.11 -16.53 14.48
C LYS A 41 -0.54 -17.83 14.02
N SER A 42 -1.67 -17.73 13.32
CA SER A 42 -2.43 -18.90 12.83
C SER A 42 -1.86 -19.49 11.54
N ALA A 43 -1.00 -18.76 10.81
CA ALA A 43 -0.43 -19.23 9.56
C ALA A 43 0.50 -20.42 9.76
N ASP A 44 0.41 -21.41 8.87
CA ASP A 44 1.32 -22.55 8.80
C ASP A 44 2.56 -22.19 7.97
N ILE A 45 2.38 -21.36 6.94
CA ILE A 45 3.43 -20.99 5.99
C ILE A 45 3.37 -19.49 5.74
N ILE A 46 4.54 -18.88 5.66
CA ILE A 46 4.72 -17.45 5.37
C ILE A 46 5.32 -17.28 3.97
N LEU A 47 4.80 -16.35 3.20
CA LEU A 47 5.35 -15.89 1.94
C LEU A 47 5.92 -14.47 2.12
N LEU A 48 7.19 -14.31 1.77
CA LEU A 48 7.92 -13.04 1.78
C LEU A 48 8.44 -12.69 0.39
N GLU A 49 8.75 -11.42 0.16
CA GLU A 49 9.38 -11.00 -1.09
C GLU A 49 10.88 -11.34 -1.15
N GLN A 50 11.58 -11.23 -0.02
CA GLN A 50 13.03 -11.44 0.04
C GLN A 50 13.52 -11.90 1.42
N PRO A 51 14.69 -12.55 1.50
CA PRO A 51 15.21 -13.07 2.77
C PRO A 51 15.47 -12.02 3.86
N SER A 52 15.79 -10.77 3.50
CA SER A 52 16.01 -9.69 4.48
C SER A 52 14.75 -9.34 5.29
N GLU A 53 13.56 -9.61 4.77
CA GLU A 53 12.30 -9.40 5.48
C GLU A 53 12.10 -10.42 6.62
N LEU A 54 12.65 -11.61 6.49
CA LEU A 54 12.56 -12.62 7.54
C LEU A 54 13.16 -12.11 8.85
N GLU A 55 14.34 -11.47 8.80
CA GLU A 55 14.98 -10.93 10.00
C GLU A 55 14.19 -9.72 10.55
N TYR A 56 13.69 -8.87 9.66
CA TYR A 56 12.90 -7.70 10.03
C TYR A 56 11.58 -8.07 10.74
N TRP A 57 10.90 -9.13 10.27
CA TRP A 57 9.61 -9.58 10.81
C TRP A 57 9.69 -10.79 11.74
N LYS A 58 10.90 -11.23 12.09
CA LYS A 58 11.14 -12.48 12.85
C LYS A 58 10.32 -12.59 14.13
N GLN A 59 10.14 -11.49 14.86
CA GLN A 59 9.34 -11.48 16.09
C GLN A 59 7.88 -11.94 15.90
N PHE A 60 7.32 -11.80 14.70
CA PHE A 60 5.97 -12.23 14.35
C PHE A 60 5.96 -13.60 13.68
N ILE A 61 6.94 -13.87 12.84
CA ILE A 61 7.04 -15.10 12.03
C ILE A 61 7.49 -16.29 12.90
N GLY A 62 8.46 -16.09 13.81
CA GLY A 62 9.05 -17.18 14.59
C GLY A 62 9.77 -18.21 13.70
N ASP A 63 9.54 -19.48 13.97
CA ASP A 63 10.16 -20.62 13.28
C ASP A 63 9.27 -21.22 12.18
N LYS A 64 8.29 -20.45 11.68
CA LYS A 64 7.37 -20.92 10.62
C LYS A 64 8.09 -21.18 9.31
N GLU A 65 7.56 -22.11 8.53
CA GLU A 65 8.03 -22.36 7.17
C GLU A 65 7.88 -21.10 6.32
N VAL A 66 8.93 -20.71 5.59
CA VAL A 66 8.95 -19.52 4.74
C VAL A 66 9.33 -19.90 3.31
N PHE A 67 8.66 -19.27 2.34
CA PHE A 67 9.10 -19.28 0.95
C PHE A 67 9.05 -17.85 0.38
N TYR A 68 9.63 -17.66 -0.80
CA TYR A 68 9.85 -16.32 -1.35
C TYR A 68 9.28 -16.18 -2.75
N CYS A 69 8.65 -15.02 -3.00
CA CYS A 69 8.32 -14.57 -4.35
C CYS A 69 8.74 -13.11 -4.48
N PRO A 70 9.81 -12.81 -5.24
CA PRO A 70 10.34 -11.45 -5.32
C PRO A 70 9.33 -10.43 -5.84
N HIS A 71 9.30 -9.24 -5.24
CA HIS A 71 8.44 -8.12 -5.66
C HIS A 71 8.56 -7.84 -7.17
N GLY A 72 9.77 -7.89 -7.71
CA GLY A 72 10.02 -7.72 -9.14
C GLY A 72 9.30 -8.74 -10.03
N SER A 73 8.85 -9.87 -9.49
CA SER A 73 8.12 -10.90 -10.26
C SER A 73 6.78 -10.38 -10.83
N ARG A 74 6.20 -9.31 -10.28
CA ARG A 74 5.00 -8.64 -10.81
C ARG A 74 5.22 -8.01 -12.19
N VAL A 75 6.45 -7.66 -12.53
CA VAL A 75 6.79 -7.05 -13.82
C VAL A 75 6.50 -8.03 -14.96
N GLY A 76 5.73 -7.57 -15.95
CA GLY A 76 5.31 -8.40 -17.07
C GLY A 76 4.08 -9.26 -16.81
N LEU A 77 3.33 -9.03 -15.72
CA LEU A 77 2.03 -9.69 -15.50
C LEU A 77 1.10 -9.39 -16.68
N GLY A 78 0.48 -10.43 -17.22
CA GLY A 78 -0.44 -10.34 -18.38
C GLY A 78 0.25 -10.20 -19.75
N LEU A 79 1.59 -10.13 -19.80
CA LEU A 79 2.33 -10.17 -21.07
C LEU A 79 2.64 -11.61 -21.49
N ASP A 80 2.40 -11.94 -22.78
CA ASP A 80 2.97 -13.13 -23.38
C ASP A 80 4.47 -12.86 -23.70
N PRO A 81 5.41 -13.61 -23.12
CA PRO A 81 6.83 -13.44 -23.42
C PRO A 81 7.16 -13.52 -24.91
N LYS A 82 6.38 -14.28 -25.69
CA LYS A 82 6.58 -14.42 -27.14
C LYS A 82 6.32 -13.14 -27.91
N GLU A 83 5.50 -12.23 -27.36
CA GLU A 83 5.22 -10.92 -27.96
C GLU A 83 6.29 -9.87 -27.66
N VAL A 84 7.18 -10.15 -26.70
CA VAL A 84 8.26 -9.24 -26.30
C VAL A 84 9.40 -9.39 -27.30
N LYS A 85 9.68 -8.31 -28.06
CA LYS A 85 10.69 -8.31 -29.13
C LYS A 85 12.11 -8.29 -28.62
N ASP A 86 12.36 -7.50 -27.56
CA ASP A 86 13.67 -7.36 -26.94
C ASP A 86 14.02 -8.65 -26.15
N PRO A 87 15.15 -9.32 -26.48
CA PRO A 87 15.50 -10.60 -25.87
C PRO A 87 15.81 -10.49 -24.37
N ASP A 88 16.40 -9.38 -23.91
CA ASP A 88 16.75 -9.19 -22.51
C ASP A 88 15.48 -8.95 -21.67
N ILE A 89 14.56 -8.12 -22.19
CA ILE A 89 13.25 -7.90 -21.57
C ILE A 89 12.44 -9.19 -21.59
N ARG A 90 12.46 -9.96 -22.68
CA ARG A 90 11.78 -11.26 -22.76
C ARG A 90 12.27 -12.20 -21.67
N ALA A 91 13.57 -12.34 -21.50
CA ALA A 91 14.15 -13.20 -20.46
C ALA A 91 13.70 -12.78 -19.04
N ILE A 92 13.58 -11.47 -18.78
CA ILE A 92 13.02 -10.96 -17.51
C ILE A 92 11.56 -11.37 -17.35
N VAL A 93 10.73 -11.19 -18.39
CA VAL A 93 9.29 -11.52 -18.34
C VAL A 93 9.09 -13.02 -18.14
N GLU A 94 9.87 -13.88 -18.82
CA GLU A 94 9.82 -15.34 -18.67
C GLU A 94 10.20 -15.78 -17.24
N ARG A 95 11.31 -15.28 -16.73
CA ARG A 95 11.75 -15.56 -15.35
C ARG A 95 10.68 -15.14 -14.33
N ASN A 96 10.15 -13.93 -14.48
CA ASN A 96 9.14 -13.42 -13.57
C ASN A 96 7.83 -14.21 -13.66
N ALA A 97 7.41 -14.60 -14.86
CA ALA A 97 6.24 -15.44 -15.07
C ALA A 97 6.39 -16.80 -14.38
N LYS A 98 7.57 -17.42 -14.49
CA LYS A 98 7.89 -18.68 -13.80
C LYS A 98 7.82 -18.51 -12.28
N GLN A 99 8.43 -17.48 -11.72
CA GLN A 99 8.42 -17.21 -10.28
C GLN A 99 7.00 -17.00 -9.74
N ARG A 100 6.16 -16.23 -10.47
CA ARG A 100 4.75 -16.04 -10.12
C ARG A 100 3.98 -17.36 -10.12
N GLN A 101 4.17 -18.17 -11.17
CA GLN A 101 3.46 -19.44 -11.30
C GLN A 101 3.86 -20.40 -10.18
N GLU A 102 5.15 -20.53 -9.88
CA GLU A 102 5.65 -21.38 -8.78
C GLU A 102 5.05 -20.95 -7.42
N ALA A 103 4.97 -19.64 -7.16
CA ALA A 103 4.38 -19.12 -5.92
C ALA A 103 2.87 -19.43 -5.85
N VAL A 104 2.13 -19.18 -6.93
CA VAL A 104 0.69 -19.43 -6.98
C VAL A 104 0.36 -20.91 -6.86
N ASP A 105 1.12 -21.79 -7.54
CA ASP A 105 0.94 -23.25 -7.48
C ASP A 105 1.20 -23.76 -6.05
N ARG A 106 2.21 -23.20 -5.38
CA ARG A 106 2.47 -23.53 -3.98
C ARG A 106 1.35 -23.05 -3.06
N ILE A 107 0.87 -21.81 -3.21
CA ILE A 107 -0.27 -21.30 -2.44
C ILE A 107 -1.48 -22.23 -2.61
N LYS A 108 -1.83 -22.59 -3.84
CA LYS A 108 -2.95 -23.50 -4.13
C LYS A 108 -2.78 -24.84 -3.42
N LYS A 109 -1.65 -25.48 -3.64
CA LYS A 109 -1.34 -26.80 -3.05
C LYS A 109 -1.49 -26.81 -1.53
N GLU A 110 -0.90 -25.81 -0.86
CA GLU A 110 -0.90 -25.77 0.60
C GLU A 110 -2.28 -25.44 1.18
N VAL A 111 -3.02 -24.53 0.53
CA VAL A 111 -4.39 -24.18 0.94
C VAL A 111 -5.36 -25.35 0.70
N GLU A 112 -5.24 -26.05 -0.43
CA GLU A 112 -6.02 -27.27 -0.72
C GLU A 112 -5.71 -28.41 0.27
N ALA A 113 -4.49 -28.42 0.83
CA ALA A 113 -4.11 -29.34 1.91
C ALA A 113 -4.62 -28.89 3.30
N GLY A 114 -5.42 -27.84 3.40
CA GLY A 114 -6.03 -27.35 4.62
C GLY A 114 -5.16 -26.35 5.41
N LYS A 115 -4.02 -25.90 4.86
CA LYS A 115 -3.11 -24.98 5.52
C LYS A 115 -3.50 -23.52 5.36
N ILE A 116 -3.09 -22.69 6.31
CA ILE A 116 -3.14 -21.23 6.24
C ILE A 116 -1.80 -20.71 5.70
N VAL A 117 -1.86 -20.01 4.57
CA VAL A 117 -0.71 -19.35 3.94
C VAL A 117 -0.87 -17.85 4.07
N ALA A 118 0.12 -17.13 4.59
CA ALA A 118 0.11 -15.69 4.72
C ALA A 118 1.27 -15.03 3.94
N ALA A 119 0.93 -14.23 2.93
CA ALA A 119 1.88 -13.32 2.28
C ALA A 119 1.95 -12.03 3.09
N LEU A 120 3.17 -11.62 3.48
CA LEU A 120 3.38 -10.41 4.26
C LEU A 120 3.84 -9.28 3.34
N GLU A 121 3.11 -8.16 3.37
CA GLU A 121 3.36 -6.99 2.55
C GLU A 121 3.68 -5.77 3.41
N GLY A 122 4.77 -5.08 3.14
CA GLY A 122 5.11 -3.84 3.84
C GLY A 122 4.05 -2.75 3.61
N GLY A 123 3.64 -2.04 4.66
CA GLY A 123 2.61 -1.01 4.57
C GLY A 123 1.19 -1.57 4.42
N ASP A 124 0.47 -1.05 3.43
CA ASP A 124 -0.87 -1.50 3.02
C ASP A 124 -0.77 -2.19 1.65
N PRO A 125 -1.19 -3.44 1.50
CA PRO A 125 -1.11 -4.17 0.24
C PRO A 125 -1.95 -3.55 -0.88
N MET A 126 -2.94 -2.71 -0.57
CA MET A 126 -3.83 -2.11 -1.56
C MET A 126 -3.28 -0.83 -2.21
N ILE A 127 -2.16 -0.30 -1.71
CA ILE A 127 -1.49 0.87 -2.30
C ILE A 127 -0.09 0.48 -2.77
N TYR A 128 0.01 0.10 -4.05
CA TYR A 128 1.24 -0.37 -4.72
C TYR A 128 1.84 -1.67 -4.16
N GLY A 129 1.09 -2.44 -3.39
CA GLY A 129 1.52 -3.74 -2.88
C GLY A 129 1.38 -4.88 -3.89
N THR A 130 1.83 -6.06 -3.51
CA THR A 130 1.90 -7.26 -4.35
C THR A 130 0.62 -8.08 -4.20
N THR A 131 -0.39 -7.76 -5.00
CA THR A 131 -1.70 -8.45 -4.97
C THR A 131 -1.96 -9.36 -6.17
N PHE A 132 -1.00 -9.51 -7.08
CA PHE A 132 -1.17 -10.29 -8.32
C PHE A 132 -1.56 -11.76 -8.08
N TYR A 133 -1.25 -12.32 -6.91
CA TYR A 133 -1.67 -13.67 -6.54
C TYR A 133 -3.18 -13.87 -6.72
N LEU A 134 -3.98 -12.86 -6.34
CA LEU A 134 -5.44 -12.93 -6.43
C LEU A 134 -5.94 -12.87 -7.87
N GLU A 135 -5.17 -12.28 -8.79
CA GLU A 135 -5.49 -12.26 -10.22
C GLU A 135 -5.20 -13.61 -10.89
N MET A 136 -4.24 -14.38 -10.37
CA MET A 136 -3.84 -15.68 -10.88
C MET A 136 -4.57 -16.86 -10.19
N LEU A 137 -5.14 -16.64 -9.02
CA LEU A 137 -5.93 -17.62 -8.29
C LEU A 137 -7.37 -17.70 -8.84
N PRO A 138 -8.07 -18.83 -8.71
CA PRO A 138 -9.50 -18.93 -9.05
C PRO A 138 -10.33 -17.89 -8.30
N LYS A 139 -11.36 -17.33 -8.94
CA LYS A 139 -12.23 -16.29 -8.33
C LYS A 139 -12.83 -16.68 -6.97
N ASN A 140 -13.10 -17.96 -6.77
CA ASN A 140 -13.67 -18.49 -5.51
C ASN A 140 -12.60 -19.07 -4.58
N PHE A 141 -11.32 -18.81 -4.84
CA PHE A 141 -10.25 -19.30 -3.98
C PHE A 141 -10.37 -18.68 -2.57
N PRO A 142 -10.28 -19.48 -1.50
CA PRO A 142 -10.43 -18.98 -0.15
C PRO A 142 -9.29 -18.04 0.22
N SER A 143 -9.54 -16.75 0.14
CA SER A 143 -8.53 -15.70 0.37
C SER A 143 -9.11 -14.49 1.09
N GLU A 144 -8.23 -13.73 1.75
CA GLU A 144 -8.57 -12.47 2.42
C GLU A 144 -7.37 -11.53 2.40
N ILE A 145 -7.65 -10.22 2.28
CA ILE A 145 -6.66 -9.18 2.49
C ILE A 145 -6.88 -8.55 3.87
N VAL A 146 -5.84 -8.53 4.68
CA VAL A 146 -5.80 -7.80 5.94
C VAL A 146 -5.11 -6.47 5.69
N PRO A 147 -5.81 -5.32 5.75
CA PRO A 147 -5.20 -4.02 5.50
C PRO A 147 -4.13 -3.69 6.56
N GLY A 148 -3.14 -2.90 6.16
CA GLY A 148 -2.08 -2.39 7.03
C GLY A 148 -2.08 -0.86 7.11
N ILE A 149 -1.25 -0.31 8.00
CA ILE A 149 -0.98 1.12 8.02
C ILE A 149 0.00 1.45 6.89
N GLY A 150 -0.51 2.01 5.79
CA GLY A 150 0.30 2.35 4.63
C GLY A 150 1.16 3.60 4.82
N ALA A 151 2.08 3.81 3.88
CA ALA A 151 2.95 5.00 3.89
C ALA A 151 2.15 6.31 3.89
N PHE A 152 1.00 6.36 3.21
CA PHE A 152 0.11 7.53 3.22
C PHE A 152 -0.28 7.95 4.64
N GLN A 153 -0.77 7.00 5.46
CA GLN A 153 -1.18 7.28 6.84
C GLN A 153 0.03 7.61 7.71
N ALA A 154 1.13 6.89 7.55
CA ALA A 154 2.33 7.09 8.35
C ALA A 154 2.96 8.48 8.09
N VAL A 155 3.09 8.91 6.83
CA VAL A 155 3.69 10.23 6.51
C VAL A 155 2.79 11.39 6.94
N THR A 156 1.48 11.27 6.83
CA THR A 156 0.55 12.31 7.26
C THR A 156 0.51 12.44 8.78
N ALA A 157 0.60 11.33 9.50
CA ALA A 157 0.78 11.30 10.96
C ALA A 157 2.11 11.93 11.37
N ALA A 158 3.22 11.60 10.67
CA ALA A 158 4.54 12.17 10.96
C ALA A 158 4.55 13.70 10.83
N VAL A 159 3.96 14.25 9.77
CA VAL A 159 3.88 15.72 9.60
C VAL A 159 2.78 16.36 10.45
N LYS A 160 1.91 15.57 11.09
CA LYS A 160 0.76 16.00 11.91
C LYS A 160 -0.21 16.90 11.12
N LYS A 161 -0.46 16.53 9.87
CA LYS A 161 -1.31 17.29 8.95
C LYS A 161 -2.21 16.36 8.15
N SER A 162 -3.50 16.67 8.11
CA SER A 162 -4.44 15.98 7.23
C SER A 162 -4.39 16.59 5.83
N PRO A 163 -4.10 15.82 4.79
CA PRO A 163 -3.97 16.34 3.42
C PRO A 163 -5.30 16.74 2.79
N VAL A 164 -6.42 16.37 3.40
CA VAL A 164 -7.76 16.76 2.99
C VAL A 164 -8.30 18.00 3.74
N PHE A 165 -7.49 18.53 4.66
CA PHE A 165 -7.74 19.81 5.35
C PHE A 165 -6.84 20.90 4.77
N GLY A 166 -6.98 21.16 3.47
CA GLY A 166 -6.25 22.22 2.79
C GLY A 166 -7.01 23.55 2.79
N TYR A 167 -6.32 24.62 2.37
CA TYR A 167 -6.91 25.94 2.26
C TYR A 167 -8.01 26.02 1.19
N ASP A 168 -7.75 25.40 0.03
CA ASP A 168 -8.54 25.57 -1.17
C ASP A 168 -9.01 24.23 -1.74
N THR A 169 -8.47 23.10 -1.26
CA THR A 169 -8.79 21.77 -1.76
C THR A 169 -9.06 20.81 -0.62
N ASN A 170 -10.03 19.91 -0.81
CA ASN A 170 -10.41 18.86 0.14
C ASN A 170 -10.12 17.47 -0.41
N SER A 171 -9.25 17.37 -1.41
CA SER A 171 -8.86 16.11 -2.02
C SER A 171 -7.36 15.89 -1.93
N VAL A 172 -6.96 14.64 -2.06
CA VAL A 172 -5.56 14.24 -2.13
C VAL A 172 -5.35 13.30 -3.31
N ILE A 173 -4.25 13.51 -4.02
CA ILE A 173 -3.81 12.63 -5.10
C ILE A 173 -2.58 11.86 -4.60
N ILE A 174 -2.69 10.55 -4.54
CA ILE A 174 -1.55 9.66 -4.33
C ILE A 174 -1.04 9.26 -5.71
N SER A 175 0.25 9.44 -5.95
CA SER A 175 0.86 9.18 -7.25
C SER A 175 2.27 8.62 -7.09
N MET A 176 2.84 8.22 -8.20
CA MET A 176 4.23 7.78 -8.35
C MET A 176 4.84 8.48 -9.56
N ASP A 177 6.08 8.21 -9.92
CA ASP A 177 6.68 8.79 -11.12
C ASP A 177 5.92 8.40 -12.40
N ASP A 178 5.98 9.28 -13.40
CA ASP A 178 5.38 9.01 -14.71
C ASP A 178 6.17 7.93 -15.47
N PHE A 179 5.46 7.06 -16.15
CA PHE A 179 6.01 6.04 -17.03
C PHE A 179 5.41 6.14 -18.44
N THR A 180 6.09 5.58 -19.43
CA THR A 180 5.65 5.59 -20.83
C THR A 180 4.28 4.95 -20.99
N GLY A 181 3.32 5.68 -21.59
CA GLY A 181 1.96 5.20 -21.83
C GLY A 181 0.96 5.50 -20.71
N ARG A 182 1.40 6.09 -19.58
CA ARG A 182 0.51 6.58 -18.53
C ARG A 182 -0.39 7.70 -19.07
N LYS A 183 -1.71 7.60 -18.82
CA LYS A 183 -2.71 8.57 -19.30
C LYS A 183 -2.93 9.73 -18.33
N ASP A 184 -2.95 9.44 -17.04
CA ASP A 184 -3.15 10.38 -15.93
C ASP A 184 -1.80 10.92 -15.43
N ILE A 185 -0.96 11.40 -16.34
CA ILE A 185 0.37 11.92 -16.03
C ILE A 185 0.33 13.01 -14.97
N ASN A 186 1.36 13.07 -14.14
CA ASN A 186 1.44 13.95 -12.99
C ASN A 186 1.21 15.42 -13.36
N GLU A 187 1.71 15.89 -14.49
CA GLU A 187 1.54 17.27 -14.92
C GLU A 187 0.07 17.66 -15.11
N LYS A 188 -0.79 16.74 -15.59
CA LYS A 188 -2.24 16.98 -15.69
C LYS A 188 -2.90 17.03 -14.31
N LEU A 189 -2.49 16.16 -13.40
CA LEU A 189 -3.03 16.11 -12.04
C LEU A 189 -2.63 17.36 -11.23
N MET A 190 -1.40 17.85 -11.43
CA MET A 190 -0.88 19.07 -10.79
C MET A 190 -1.66 20.32 -11.13
N ALA A 191 -2.33 20.37 -12.29
CA ALA A 191 -3.17 21.51 -12.69
C ALA A 191 -4.32 21.80 -11.72
N THR A 192 -4.72 20.83 -10.91
CA THR A 192 -5.75 21.02 -9.87
C THR A 192 -5.23 21.73 -8.62
N GLN A 193 -3.90 21.84 -8.46
CA GLN A 193 -3.22 22.37 -7.26
C GLN A 193 -3.67 21.72 -5.93
N THR A 194 -4.22 20.52 -6.00
CA THR A 194 -4.67 19.78 -4.82
C THR A 194 -3.47 19.21 -4.04
N SER A 195 -3.72 18.70 -2.85
CA SER A 195 -2.68 18.00 -2.08
C SER A 195 -2.17 16.79 -2.86
N MET A 196 -0.86 16.66 -3.03
CA MET A 196 -0.25 15.51 -3.70
C MET A 196 0.73 14.79 -2.78
N ILE A 197 0.72 13.47 -2.88
CA ILE A 197 1.64 12.59 -2.14
C ILE A 197 2.27 11.63 -3.15
N PHE A 198 3.59 11.73 -3.31
CA PHE A 198 4.35 10.93 -4.24
C PHE A 198 5.08 9.81 -3.54
N TYR A 199 4.77 8.58 -3.93
CA TYR A 199 5.56 7.40 -3.61
C TYR A 199 6.80 7.38 -4.50
N THR A 200 7.95 7.07 -3.92
CA THR A 200 9.25 7.43 -4.50
C THR A 200 9.93 6.31 -5.27
N MET A 201 9.18 5.33 -5.73
CA MET A 201 9.68 4.24 -6.58
C MET A 201 10.23 4.78 -7.91
N GLY A 202 11.54 5.07 -7.92
CA GLY A 202 12.23 5.59 -9.09
C GLY A 202 11.92 7.06 -9.46
N LEU A 203 11.52 7.88 -8.49
CA LEU A 203 11.08 9.26 -8.72
C LEU A 203 12.20 10.15 -9.30
N ASN A 204 11.95 10.78 -10.45
CA ASN A 204 12.84 11.75 -11.05
C ASN A 204 12.58 13.14 -10.47
N TYR A 205 13.34 13.52 -9.46
CA TYR A 205 13.16 14.79 -8.75
C TYR A 205 13.29 16.04 -9.63
N PRO A 206 14.31 16.19 -10.52
CA PRO A 206 14.39 17.34 -11.42
C PRO A 206 13.13 17.50 -12.27
N ARG A 207 12.66 16.42 -12.90
CA ARG A 207 11.44 16.44 -13.72
C ARG A 207 10.21 16.76 -12.89
N LEU A 208 10.06 16.11 -11.73
CA LEU A 208 8.92 16.34 -10.85
C LEU A 208 8.81 17.82 -10.43
N PHE A 209 9.92 18.41 -9.99
CA PHE A 209 9.92 19.80 -9.52
C PHE A 209 9.86 20.82 -10.65
N GLU A 210 10.33 20.49 -11.85
CA GLU A 210 10.04 21.28 -13.06
C GLU A 210 8.53 21.35 -13.32
N GLN A 211 7.85 20.21 -13.31
CA GLN A 211 6.40 20.14 -13.50
C GLN A 211 5.64 20.85 -12.37
N LEU A 212 6.01 20.62 -11.09
CA LEU A 212 5.41 21.31 -9.95
C LEU A 212 5.52 22.84 -10.07
N ASN A 213 6.68 23.37 -10.48
CA ASN A 213 6.87 24.82 -10.64
C ASN A 213 6.02 25.44 -11.76
N LYS A 214 5.55 24.65 -12.73
CA LYS A 214 4.62 25.13 -13.77
C LYS A 214 3.20 25.33 -13.22
N HIS A 215 2.80 24.55 -12.22
CA HIS A 215 1.41 24.46 -11.77
C HIS A 215 1.18 25.01 -10.36
N TYR A 216 2.15 24.85 -9.46
CA TYR A 216 2.03 25.33 -8.08
C TYR A 216 2.79 26.63 -7.87
N PRO A 217 2.30 27.53 -7.04
CA PRO A 217 3.10 28.67 -6.57
C PRO A 217 4.44 28.21 -5.99
N ALA A 218 5.51 28.95 -6.27
CA ALA A 218 6.86 28.59 -5.78
C ALA A 218 6.93 28.50 -4.26
N SER A 219 6.05 29.19 -3.53
CA SER A 219 5.91 29.16 -2.08
C SER A 219 5.16 27.94 -1.54
N THR A 220 4.54 27.13 -2.43
CA THR A 220 3.77 25.95 -1.98
C THR A 220 4.65 25.02 -1.14
N PRO A 221 4.22 24.65 0.07
CA PRO A 221 5.02 23.82 0.96
C PRO A 221 5.25 22.42 0.43
N VAL A 222 6.44 21.90 0.71
CA VAL A 222 6.86 20.53 0.44
C VAL A 222 7.43 19.92 1.70
N ALA A 223 7.12 18.68 1.98
CA ALA A 223 7.80 17.87 2.99
C ALA A 223 8.24 16.54 2.39
N VAL A 224 9.41 16.06 2.80
CA VAL A 224 9.84 14.69 2.57
C VAL A 224 9.90 13.99 3.91
N VAL A 225 9.22 12.87 4.01
CA VAL A 225 9.26 12.02 5.20
C VAL A 225 9.94 10.72 4.84
N SER A 226 11.07 10.46 5.49
CA SER A 226 11.81 9.21 5.36
C SER A 226 11.54 8.31 6.56
N TYR A 227 11.45 7.00 6.34
CA TYR A 227 11.22 5.98 7.36
C TYR A 227 9.99 6.26 8.23
N ALA A 228 8.90 6.71 7.61
CA ALA A 228 7.68 7.09 8.31
C ALA A 228 7.13 5.93 9.17
N GLY A 229 6.96 6.19 10.46
CA GLY A 229 6.54 5.21 11.45
C GLY A 229 7.69 4.51 12.20
N GLU A 230 8.90 4.49 11.67
CA GLU A 230 10.07 3.96 12.38
C GLU A 230 10.59 5.00 13.39
N ARG A 231 10.34 4.79 14.67
CA ARG A 231 10.56 5.80 15.74
C ARG A 231 11.97 6.38 15.76
N ASP A 232 12.97 5.53 15.57
CA ASP A 232 14.38 5.91 15.69
C ASP A 232 15.02 6.39 14.37
N LYS A 233 14.34 6.18 13.23
CA LYS A 233 14.85 6.52 11.91
C LYS A 233 14.06 7.60 11.20
N GLN A 234 12.82 7.86 11.62
CA GLN A 234 11.95 8.80 10.96
C GLN A 234 12.58 10.20 10.88
N GLN A 235 12.64 10.73 9.66
CA GLN A 235 13.16 12.07 9.39
C GLN A 235 12.16 12.87 8.54
N ILE A 236 12.10 14.17 8.78
CA ILE A 236 11.25 15.10 8.04
C ILE A 236 12.09 16.27 7.55
N VAL A 237 12.16 16.42 6.23
CA VAL A 237 12.77 17.58 5.57
C VAL A 237 11.66 18.46 5.02
N ARG A 238 11.76 19.77 5.21
CA ARG A 238 10.77 20.74 4.72
C ARG A 238 11.40 21.74 3.76
N SER A 239 10.67 22.10 2.71
CA SER A 239 11.05 23.10 1.72
C SER A 239 9.79 23.68 1.06
N THR A 240 9.95 24.33 -0.07
CA THR A 240 8.87 24.76 -0.97
C THR A 240 9.12 24.28 -2.39
N VAL A 241 8.10 24.30 -3.24
CA VAL A 241 8.21 23.89 -4.64
C VAL A 241 9.36 24.61 -5.34
N GLY A 242 9.48 25.94 -5.18
CA GLY A 242 10.50 26.75 -5.85
C GLY A 242 11.91 26.62 -5.25
N ARG A 243 12.06 25.98 -4.09
CA ARG A 243 13.35 25.91 -3.39
C ARG A 243 13.91 24.51 -3.25
N PHE A 244 13.10 23.50 -3.43
CA PHE A 244 13.40 22.10 -3.11
C PHE A 244 14.74 21.63 -3.70
N LEU A 245 14.93 21.75 -5.01
CA LEU A 245 16.14 21.27 -5.69
C LEU A 245 17.43 21.96 -5.25
N ARG A 246 17.31 23.15 -4.65
CA ARG A 246 18.45 23.90 -4.08
C ARG A 246 18.70 23.53 -2.62
N ASP A 247 17.64 23.38 -1.84
CA ASP A 247 17.69 23.29 -0.38
C ASP A 247 17.77 21.82 0.12
N VAL A 248 17.37 20.85 -0.70
CA VAL A 248 17.31 19.42 -0.34
C VAL A 248 18.28 18.60 -1.18
N ASP A 249 19.21 17.92 -0.52
CA ASP A 249 20.06 16.93 -1.20
C ASP A 249 19.28 15.62 -1.42
N TYR A 250 18.41 15.66 -2.43
CA TYR A 250 17.53 14.53 -2.75
C TYR A 250 18.29 13.25 -3.16
N LYS A 251 19.59 13.36 -3.53
CA LYS A 251 20.43 12.20 -3.86
C LYS A 251 20.83 11.38 -2.63
N LYS A 252 20.71 11.98 -1.43
CA LYS A 252 20.95 11.30 -0.16
C LYS A 252 19.69 10.73 0.50
N LEU A 253 18.52 10.95 -0.10
CA LEU A 253 17.30 10.34 0.42
C LEU A 253 17.36 8.82 0.22
N PRO A 254 16.78 8.02 1.15
CA PRO A 254 16.75 6.57 1.01
C PRO A 254 15.95 6.19 -0.25
N ASN A 255 16.40 5.17 -1.00
CA ASN A 255 15.80 4.83 -2.31
C ASN A 255 14.31 4.51 -2.19
N ASP A 256 13.91 3.69 -1.21
CA ASP A 256 12.55 3.12 -1.17
C ASP A 256 11.77 3.49 0.11
N ALA A 257 12.40 4.20 1.06
CA ALA A 257 11.81 4.45 2.37
C ALA A 257 11.50 5.93 2.61
N HIS A 258 10.98 6.63 1.57
CA HIS A 258 10.56 8.02 1.73
C HIS A 258 9.35 8.36 0.86
N THR A 259 8.69 9.46 1.18
CA THR A 259 7.49 9.94 0.47
C THR A 259 7.54 11.47 0.42
N VAL A 260 7.17 12.04 -0.72
CA VAL A 260 7.11 13.49 -0.93
C VAL A 260 5.67 13.97 -0.82
N LEU A 261 5.45 14.97 0.02
CA LEU A 261 4.17 15.61 0.25
C LEU A 261 4.22 17.05 -0.29
N VAL A 262 3.23 17.44 -1.09
CA VAL A 262 3.15 18.76 -1.71
C VAL A 262 1.75 19.35 -1.47
N GLY A 263 1.69 20.56 -0.93
CA GLY A 263 0.43 21.27 -0.80
C GLY A 263 0.32 22.18 0.42
N LYS A 264 -0.63 23.09 0.37
CA LYS A 264 -0.88 24.07 1.43
C LYS A 264 -1.28 23.44 2.77
N PHE A 265 -1.79 22.22 2.77
CA PHE A 265 -2.13 21.50 4.00
C PHE A 265 -0.96 21.37 4.97
N LEU A 266 0.28 21.41 4.48
CA LEU A 266 1.48 21.33 5.30
C LEU A 266 1.69 22.56 6.23
N GLU A 267 1.13 23.72 5.88
CA GLU A 267 1.17 24.94 6.72
C GLU A 267 0.09 24.91 7.82
N GLY A 268 -0.96 24.17 7.61
CA GLY A 268 -2.13 24.09 8.48
C GLY A 268 -3.30 24.87 7.93
N GLY A 269 -4.45 24.21 7.89
CA GLY A 269 -5.67 24.78 7.34
C GLY A 269 -6.28 25.79 8.30
N GLN A 270 -6.42 27.04 7.86
CA GLN A 270 -7.54 27.87 8.30
C GLN A 270 -8.63 27.70 7.26
N ALA A 271 -9.81 27.27 7.71
CA ALA A 271 -10.96 27.25 6.83
C ALA A 271 -11.23 28.69 6.38
N ARG A 272 -11.37 28.89 5.09
CA ARG A 272 -11.81 30.18 4.55
C ARG A 272 -13.25 30.45 5.01
N ILE A 273 -13.62 31.70 5.11
CA ILE A 273 -14.94 32.07 5.60
C ILE A 273 -16.09 31.55 4.71
N ASP A 274 -15.84 31.44 3.40
CA ASP A 274 -16.75 30.84 2.42
C ASP A 274 -16.89 29.30 2.63
N ALA A 275 -15.83 28.61 3.03
CA ALA A 275 -15.89 27.21 3.42
C ALA A 275 -16.68 27.02 4.73
N LEU A 276 -16.54 27.94 5.69
CA LEU A 276 -17.35 27.95 6.92
C LEU A 276 -18.84 28.21 6.63
N LEU A 277 -19.15 29.08 5.69
CA LEU A 277 -20.54 29.35 5.27
C LEU A 277 -21.15 28.14 4.54
N GLY A 278 -20.34 27.40 3.75
CA GLY A 278 -20.74 26.13 3.16
C GLY A 278 -21.00 25.05 4.20
N ALA A 279 -20.11 24.94 5.19
CA ALA A 279 -20.25 24.02 6.30
C ALA A 279 -21.46 24.34 7.19
N LYS A 280 -21.79 25.62 7.41
CA LYS A 280 -23.01 26.05 8.13
C LYS A 280 -24.24 25.45 7.48
N LYS A 281 -24.38 25.57 6.15
CA LYS A 281 -25.53 24.99 5.40
C LYS A 281 -25.57 23.46 5.52
N GLN A 282 -24.42 22.79 5.63
CA GLN A 282 -24.36 21.35 5.78
C GLN A 282 -24.68 20.91 7.22
N VAL A 283 -24.21 21.65 8.22
CA VAL A 283 -24.58 21.44 9.64
C VAL A 283 -26.08 21.67 9.84
N GLU A 284 -26.64 22.71 9.26
CA GLU A 284 -28.09 22.98 9.28
C GLU A 284 -28.89 21.86 8.59
N ARG A 285 -28.37 21.23 7.53
CA ARG A 285 -28.98 20.05 6.90
C ARG A 285 -28.91 18.78 7.78
N VAL A 286 -27.79 18.58 8.47
CA VAL A 286 -27.56 17.38 9.28
C VAL A 286 -28.21 17.50 10.67
N HIS A 287 -28.22 18.70 11.24
CA HIS A 287 -28.75 18.99 12.56
C HIS A 287 -30.06 19.78 12.56
N GLY A 288 -30.56 20.16 11.37
CA GLY A 288 -31.76 20.98 11.18
C GLY A 288 -33.09 20.29 11.46
N ALA A 289 -33.08 19.18 12.17
CA ALA A 289 -34.23 18.57 12.80
C ALA A 289 -33.98 18.43 14.32
N THR A 290 -33.75 19.56 14.99
CA THR A 290 -33.98 19.55 16.44
C THR A 290 -35.49 19.37 16.61
N PRO A 291 -35.95 18.27 17.25
CA PRO A 291 -37.38 18.16 17.56
C PRO A 291 -37.71 19.29 18.49
N THR A 292 -38.57 20.20 18.02
CA THR A 292 -39.26 21.12 18.92
C THR A 292 -39.99 20.26 19.93
N ALA A 293 -39.47 20.22 21.14
CA ALA A 293 -40.20 19.64 22.29
C ALA A 293 -41.54 20.35 22.37
N LYS A 294 -42.63 19.57 22.22
CA LYS A 294 -43.97 19.95 22.61
C LYS A 294 -44.16 19.67 24.08
#